data_f8caf5b112d4287715461c87a91a9d58
#
_entry.id   f8caf5b112d4287715461c87a91a9d58
#
_cell.length_a   1.000
_cell.length_b   1.000
_cell.length_c   1.000
_cell.angle_alpha   90.00
_cell.angle_beta   90.00
_cell.angle_gamma   90.00
#
_symmetry.space_group_name_H-M   'P 1'
#
loop_
_entity.id
_entity.type
_entity.pdbx_description
1 polymer ?
#
loop_
_entity_poly.entity_id
_entity_poly.type
_entity_poly.pdbx_seq_one_letter_code
_entity_poly.pdbx_strand_id
1 'polypeptide(L)'
;IKPGTKNESVHIPVILSATGLKDLVYNDFYIGEGSDVTIVAGCGIHNGGDADSSHDGIHTFHIGKNARVRYVEKHYGEGDGMGKRVMNPTTVVEIAEGGYMEMDTVQIRGIDSTHRVTAGKLGKDATLIIREKIMTHGQQRATTDFKVDLDGEGSSANVISRSVAKNKSYQLFKSVINGNNRCAGHSECDAIIMDE
;
A
#
# COMPACT_ATOMS: atom_id res chain seq x y z
N ILE A 1 -5.61 17.10 7.96
CA ILE A 1 -7.08 17.11 7.82
C ILE A 1 -7.68 17.49 9.17
N LYS A 2 -8.52 18.52 9.19
CA LYS A 2 -9.14 19.03 10.44
C LYS A 2 -10.09 18.01 11.05
N PRO A 3 -10.24 17.99 12.39
CA PRO A 3 -11.25 17.18 13.05
C PRO A 3 -12.65 17.39 12.46
N GLY A 4 -13.43 16.33 12.36
CA GLY A 4 -14.80 16.36 11.87
C GLY A 4 -14.99 16.59 10.37
N THR A 5 -13.90 16.64 9.57
CA THR A 5 -13.99 16.73 8.10
C THR A 5 -14.72 15.50 7.53
N LYS A 6 -15.73 15.72 6.69
CA LYS A 6 -16.57 14.65 6.13
C LYS A 6 -16.65 14.74 4.62
N ASN A 7 -16.67 13.57 3.96
CA ASN A 7 -16.93 13.42 2.52
C ASN A 7 -15.96 14.21 1.62
N GLU A 8 -14.73 14.42 2.09
CA GLU A 8 -13.67 15.07 1.34
C GLU A 8 -12.68 14.04 0.79
N SER A 9 -12.03 14.40 -0.32
CA SER A 9 -10.98 13.58 -0.90
C SER A 9 -9.70 14.36 -1.16
N VAL A 10 -8.56 13.69 -0.95
CA VAL A 10 -7.22 14.20 -1.29
C VAL A 10 -6.64 13.31 -2.38
N HIS A 11 -6.13 13.93 -3.44
CA HIS A 11 -5.51 13.23 -4.55
C HIS A 11 -4.04 13.61 -4.64
N ILE A 12 -3.15 12.61 -4.65
CA ILE A 12 -1.69 12.78 -4.72
C ILE A 12 -1.13 11.97 -5.92
N PRO A 13 -1.31 12.46 -7.15
CA PRO A 13 -0.75 11.80 -8.32
C PRO A 13 0.75 12.08 -8.46
N VAL A 14 1.51 11.04 -8.81
CA VAL A 14 2.94 11.15 -9.17
C VAL A 14 3.17 10.42 -10.48
N ILE A 15 3.81 11.08 -11.44
CA ILE A 15 4.21 10.44 -12.71
C ILE A 15 5.66 10.79 -12.98
N LEU A 16 6.53 9.78 -12.98
CA LEU A 16 7.90 9.89 -13.43
C LEU A 16 7.93 9.69 -14.94
N SER A 17 8.37 10.70 -15.70
CA SER A 17 8.41 10.68 -17.15
C SER A 17 9.81 10.75 -17.75
N ALA A 18 10.84 10.82 -16.91
CA ALA A 18 12.24 10.85 -17.34
C ALA A 18 12.95 9.55 -17.01
N THR A 19 13.74 9.05 -17.94
CA THR A 19 14.61 7.88 -17.72
C THR A 19 15.72 8.21 -16.71
N GLY A 20 16.08 7.24 -15.88
CA GLY A 20 17.14 7.37 -14.87
C GLY A 20 16.76 8.21 -13.65
N LEU A 21 15.48 8.62 -13.54
CA LEU A 21 15.01 9.40 -12.40
C LEU A 21 14.83 8.49 -11.18
N LYS A 22 15.38 8.95 -10.04
CA LYS A 22 15.17 8.34 -8.73
C LYS A 22 14.43 9.35 -7.85
N ASP A 23 13.20 9.03 -7.52
CA ASP A 23 12.32 9.90 -6.77
C ASP A 23 12.04 9.30 -5.38
N LEU A 24 12.22 10.11 -4.34
CA LEU A 24 11.92 9.73 -2.95
C LEU A 24 10.97 10.77 -2.36
N VAL A 25 9.79 10.33 -1.97
CA VAL A 25 8.71 11.20 -1.48
C VAL A 25 8.29 10.78 -0.08
N TYR A 26 8.13 11.76 0.79
CA TYR A 26 7.56 11.61 2.13
C TYR A 26 6.23 12.35 2.20
N ASN A 27 5.18 11.65 2.63
CA ASN A 27 3.86 12.24 2.88
C ASN A 27 3.36 11.81 4.26
N ASP A 28 3.18 12.78 5.14
CA ASP A 28 2.59 12.56 6.46
C ASP A 28 1.14 13.07 6.48
N PHE A 29 0.22 12.17 6.76
CA PHE A 29 -1.22 12.45 6.81
C PHE A 29 -1.69 12.48 8.27
N TYR A 30 -2.00 13.65 8.78
CA TYR A 30 -2.63 13.82 10.09
C TYR A 30 -4.14 13.95 9.90
N ILE A 31 -4.86 12.91 10.30
CA ILE A 31 -6.32 12.83 10.16
C ILE A 31 -6.96 13.15 11.51
N GLY A 32 -7.65 14.26 11.59
CA GLY A 32 -8.27 14.73 12.83
C GLY A 32 -9.40 13.82 13.32
N GLU A 33 -9.65 13.86 14.62
CA GLU A 33 -10.70 13.09 15.29
C GLU A 33 -12.05 13.18 14.55
N GLY A 34 -12.74 12.04 14.43
CA GLY A 34 -14.07 11.95 13.85
C GLY A 34 -14.17 12.31 12.37
N SER A 35 -13.06 12.46 11.64
CA SER A 35 -13.07 12.69 10.19
C SER A 35 -13.49 11.45 9.42
N ASP A 36 -14.01 11.65 8.18
CA ASP A 36 -14.33 10.58 7.22
C ASP A 36 -13.91 11.03 5.84
N VAL A 37 -12.79 10.50 5.34
CA VAL A 37 -12.11 11.02 4.15
C VAL A 37 -11.54 9.91 3.27
N THR A 38 -11.41 10.22 1.98
CA THR A 38 -10.75 9.36 1.00
C THR A 38 -9.43 9.99 0.55
N ILE A 39 -8.37 9.19 0.53
CA ILE A 39 -7.06 9.60 0.00
C ILE A 39 -6.73 8.69 -1.16
N VAL A 40 -6.42 9.27 -2.32
CA VAL A 40 -6.09 8.55 -3.54
C VAL A 40 -4.66 8.86 -3.96
N ALA A 41 -3.80 7.86 -3.95
CA ALA A 41 -2.44 7.91 -4.48
C ALA A 41 -2.39 7.19 -5.83
N GLY A 42 -1.93 7.90 -6.86
CA GLY A 42 -1.73 7.32 -8.18
C GLY A 42 -0.29 7.52 -8.62
N CYS A 43 0.51 6.45 -8.62
CA CYS A 43 1.93 6.53 -8.97
C CYS A 43 2.20 5.78 -10.28
N GLY A 44 2.80 6.48 -11.24
CA GLY A 44 3.15 5.93 -12.54
C GLY A 44 4.62 6.16 -12.89
N ILE A 45 5.23 5.23 -13.60
CA ILE A 45 6.58 5.38 -14.17
C ILE A 45 6.49 5.15 -15.67
N HIS A 46 6.75 6.18 -16.45
CA HIS A 46 6.97 6.08 -17.88
C HIS A 46 8.48 6.09 -18.14
N ASN A 47 9.05 4.97 -18.58
CA ASN A 47 10.46 4.87 -18.88
C ASN A 47 10.68 4.46 -20.35
N GLY A 48 11.04 5.42 -21.18
CA GLY A 48 11.37 5.24 -22.60
C GLY A 48 12.86 5.11 -22.89
N GLY A 49 13.72 5.05 -21.86
CA GLY A 49 15.19 4.99 -22.02
C GLY A 49 15.80 3.76 -21.36
N ASP A 50 17.14 3.72 -21.32
CA ASP A 50 17.91 2.54 -20.90
C ASP A 50 18.32 2.56 -19.42
N ALA A 51 18.17 3.67 -18.72
CA ALA A 51 18.48 3.77 -17.31
C ALA A 51 17.26 3.44 -16.44
N ASP A 52 17.49 2.75 -15.32
CA ASP A 52 16.43 2.39 -14.38
C ASP A 52 15.82 3.63 -13.71
N SER A 53 14.51 3.70 -13.65
CA SER A 53 13.77 4.74 -12.92
C SER A 53 13.09 4.15 -11.70
N SER A 54 13.14 4.86 -10.56
CA SER A 54 12.50 4.41 -9.33
C SER A 54 11.66 5.50 -8.67
N HIS A 55 10.56 5.06 -8.04
CA HIS A 55 9.74 5.87 -7.15
C HIS A 55 9.63 5.16 -5.81
N ASP A 56 10.14 5.79 -4.77
CA ASP A 56 10.12 5.31 -3.39
C ASP A 56 9.23 6.25 -2.56
N GLY A 57 7.95 5.91 -2.45
CA GLY A 57 6.97 6.69 -1.69
C GLY A 57 6.87 6.20 -0.25
N ILE A 58 7.07 7.09 0.72
CA ILE A 58 6.88 6.80 2.15
C ILE A 58 5.66 7.59 2.63
N HIS A 59 4.61 6.88 3.01
CA HIS A 59 3.35 7.45 3.45
C HIS A 59 3.07 7.07 4.90
N THR A 60 2.97 8.06 5.77
CA THR A 60 2.65 7.86 7.18
C THR A 60 1.26 8.41 7.48
N PHE A 61 0.40 7.58 8.06
CA PHE A 61 -0.97 7.93 8.43
C PHE A 61 -1.10 7.96 9.95
N HIS A 62 -1.40 9.13 10.50
CA HIS A 62 -1.78 9.32 11.90
C HIS A 62 -3.29 9.53 11.96
N ILE A 63 -4.03 8.46 12.27
CA ILE A 63 -5.48 8.45 12.24
C ILE A 63 -6.02 8.72 13.64
N GLY A 64 -6.70 9.85 13.79
CA GLY A 64 -7.28 10.31 15.04
C GLY A 64 -8.43 9.43 15.54
N LYS A 65 -8.83 9.67 16.79
CA LYS A 65 -9.92 8.93 17.46
C LYS A 65 -11.19 8.98 16.62
N ASN A 66 -11.84 7.80 16.44
CA ASN A 66 -13.07 7.64 15.67
C ASN A 66 -13.03 8.19 14.22
N ALA A 67 -11.84 8.44 13.67
CA ALA A 67 -11.71 8.85 12.28
C ALA A 67 -11.75 7.63 11.35
N ARG A 68 -12.24 7.86 10.12
CA ARG A 68 -12.32 6.85 9.06
C ARG A 68 -11.55 7.31 7.84
N VAL A 69 -10.69 6.45 7.32
CA VAL A 69 -9.89 6.72 6.13
C VAL A 69 -10.08 5.59 5.13
N ARG A 70 -10.42 5.94 3.90
CA ARG A 70 -10.26 5.06 2.76
C ARG A 70 -9.04 5.51 1.97
N TYR A 71 -8.03 4.64 1.87
CA TYR A 71 -6.82 4.86 1.09
C TYR A 71 -6.81 3.98 -0.15
N VAL A 72 -6.74 4.59 -1.32
CA VAL A 72 -6.66 3.88 -2.61
C VAL A 72 -5.33 4.18 -3.25
N GLU A 73 -4.52 3.17 -3.48
CA GLU A 73 -3.21 3.30 -4.11
C GLU A 73 -3.17 2.50 -5.41
N LYS A 74 -2.76 3.14 -6.49
CA LYS A 74 -2.63 2.50 -7.81
C LYS A 74 -1.23 2.73 -8.36
N HIS A 75 -0.56 1.65 -8.72
CA HIS A 75 0.76 1.67 -9.34
C HIS A 75 0.70 1.12 -10.75
N TYR A 76 1.36 1.79 -11.67
CA TYR A 76 1.50 1.31 -13.04
C TYR A 76 2.84 1.74 -13.65
N GLY A 77 3.31 0.97 -14.62
CA GLY A 77 4.49 1.29 -15.42
C GLY A 77 4.21 1.16 -16.89
N GLU A 78 4.87 1.97 -17.69
CA GLU A 78 4.82 1.94 -19.14
C GLU A 78 6.11 2.46 -19.76
N GLY A 79 6.21 2.39 -21.11
CA GLY A 79 7.37 2.83 -21.88
C GLY A 79 8.12 1.66 -22.49
N ASP A 80 8.77 1.93 -23.63
CA ASP A 80 9.44 0.93 -24.46
C ASP A 80 10.96 0.84 -24.21
N GLY A 81 11.46 1.58 -23.20
CA GLY A 81 12.86 1.57 -22.82
C GLY A 81 13.29 0.26 -22.14
N MET A 82 14.61 0.00 -22.19
CA MET A 82 15.23 -1.17 -21.54
C MET A 82 15.43 -0.99 -20.04
N GLY A 83 15.41 0.25 -19.55
CA GLY A 83 15.55 0.59 -18.13
C GLY A 83 14.35 0.10 -17.33
N LYS A 84 14.61 -0.40 -16.12
CA LYS A 84 13.58 -0.92 -15.23
C LYS A 84 12.71 0.19 -14.65
N ARG A 85 11.47 -0.18 -14.36
CA ARG A 85 10.50 0.61 -13.59
C ARG A 85 10.39 -0.01 -12.21
N VAL A 86 10.96 0.69 -11.22
CA VAL A 86 11.06 0.20 -9.84
C VAL A 86 10.16 1.04 -8.93
N MET A 87 9.35 0.39 -8.10
CA MET A 87 8.42 1.09 -7.21
C MET A 87 8.38 0.42 -5.84
N ASN A 88 8.91 1.11 -4.82
CA ASN A 88 9.02 0.58 -3.47
C ASN A 88 8.21 1.43 -2.47
N PRO A 89 6.90 1.22 -2.38
CA PRO A 89 6.06 1.96 -1.45
C PRO A 89 6.27 1.45 -0.02
N THR A 90 6.39 2.39 0.91
CA THR A 90 6.34 2.13 2.34
C THR A 90 5.15 2.85 2.93
N THR A 91 4.31 2.14 3.67
CA THR A 91 3.15 2.73 4.35
C THR A 91 3.23 2.42 5.84
N VAL A 92 3.15 3.47 6.67
CA VAL A 92 3.08 3.34 8.12
C VAL A 92 1.72 3.87 8.58
N VAL A 93 1.04 3.11 9.44
CA VAL A 93 -0.32 3.45 9.88
C VAL A 93 -0.38 3.38 11.41
N GLU A 94 -0.72 4.49 12.04
CA GLU A 94 -1.04 4.56 13.46
C GLU A 94 -2.52 4.92 13.60
N ILE A 95 -3.30 4.05 14.23
CA ILE A 95 -4.75 4.24 14.38
C ILE A 95 -5.09 4.39 15.85
N ALA A 96 -5.61 5.55 16.22
CA ALA A 96 -6.08 5.83 17.58
C ALA A 96 -7.40 5.07 17.90
N GLU A 97 -7.85 5.16 19.13
CA GLU A 97 -9.06 4.49 19.62
C GLU A 97 -10.26 4.69 18.69
N GLY A 98 -10.93 3.59 18.33
CA GLY A 98 -12.12 3.58 17.48
C GLY A 98 -11.88 4.03 16.03
N GLY A 99 -10.63 4.32 15.65
CA GLY A 99 -10.28 4.72 14.30
C GLY A 99 -10.36 3.54 13.32
N TYR A 100 -10.54 3.85 12.04
CA TYR A 100 -10.72 2.87 10.98
C TYR A 100 -9.92 3.26 9.73
N MET A 101 -9.20 2.32 9.17
CA MET A 101 -8.59 2.49 7.86
C MET A 101 -8.85 1.29 6.96
N GLU A 102 -9.20 1.58 5.71
CA GLU A 102 -9.28 0.62 4.62
C GLU A 102 -8.27 1.02 3.54
N MET A 103 -7.36 0.10 3.21
CA MET A 103 -6.34 0.28 2.18
C MET A 103 -6.65 -0.65 1.00
N ASP A 104 -6.89 -0.07 -0.17
CA ASP A 104 -7.00 -0.79 -1.43
C ASP A 104 -5.76 -0.49 -2.29
N THR A 105 -4.88 -1.47 -2.49
CA THR A 105 -3.67 -1.31 -3.29
C THR A 105 -3.74 -2.16 -4.56
N VAL A 106 -3.41 -1.56 -5.70
CA VAL A 106 -3.50 -2.23 -7.01
C VAL A 106 -2.22 -2.00 -7.81
N GLN A 107 -1.57 -3.08 -8.22
CA GLN A 107 -0.41 -3.07 -9.12
C GLN A 107 -0.53 -4.23 -10.12
N ILE A 108 -1.04 -3.97 -11.31
CA ILE A 108 -1.34 -5.02 -12.30
C ILE A 108 -0.59 -4.87 -13.62
N ARG A 109 0.21 -3.81 -13.81
CA ARG A 109 0.85 -3.56 -15.10
C ARG A 109 2.18 -2.82 -14.98
N GLY A 110 3.19 -3.33 -15.67
CA GLY A 110 4.36 -2.59 -16.14
C GLY A 110 5.41 -2.22 -15.09
N ILE A 111 5.28 -2.64 -13.84
CA ILE A 111 6.32 -2.47 -12.83
C ILE A 111 7.23 -3.70 -12.85
N ASP A 112 8.54 -3.47 -13.05
CA ASP A 112 9.52 -4.56 -13.18
C ASP A 112 9.96 -5.12 -11.83
N SER A 113 10.04 -4.25 -10.82
CA SER A 113 10.37 -4.64 -9.46
C SER A 113 9.64 -3.79 -8.43
N THR A 114 9.10 -4.44 -7.41
CA THR A 114 8.52 -3.76 -6.25
C THR A 114 8.88 -4.45 -4.95
N HIS A 115 9.14 -3.65 -3.92
CA HIS A 115 9.17 -4.07 -2.54
C HIS A 115 8.24 -3.18 -1.73
N ARG A 116 7.07 -3.69 -1.41
CA ARG A 116 6.06 -3.02 -0.59
C ARG A 116 6.27 -3.38 0.87
N VAL A 117 6.33 -2.37 1.71
CA VAL A 117 6.35 -2.53 3.17
C VAL A 117 5.16 -1.80 3.77
N THR A 118 4.38 -2.48 4.60
CA THR A 118 3.27 -1.85 5.33
C THR A 118 3.35 -2.24 6.80
N ALA A 119 3.40 -1.24 7.68
CA ALA A 119 3.40 -1.41 9.12
C ALA A 119 2.19 -0.70 9.74
N GLY A 120 1.43 -1.41 10.57
CA GLY A 120 0.27 -0.89 11.28
C GLY A 120 0.40 -1.04 12.78
N LYS A 121 -0.02 -0.01 13.54
CA LYS A 121 -0.16 -0.04 15.00
C LYS A 121 -1.55 0.44 15.40
N LEU A 122 -2.30 -0.44 16.09
CA LEU A 122 -3.70 -0.22 16.36
C LEU A 122 -3.98 -0.04 17.84
N GLY A 123 -4.64 1.08 18.18
CA GLY A 123 -5.18 1.36 19.49
C GLY A 123 -6.48 0.61 19.79
N LYS A 124 -7.10 0.93 20.92
CA LYS A 124 -8.34 0.29 21.38
C LYS A 124 -9.45 0.41 20.35
N ASP A 125 -10.17 -0.69 20.09
CA ASP A 125 -11.30 -0.76 19.14
C ASP A 125 -10.97 -0.25 17.72
N ALA A 126 -9.70 -0.11 17.37
CA ALA A 126 -9.26 0.33 16.06
C ALA A 126 -9.30 -0.80 15.03
N THR A 127 -9.55 -0.46 13.77
CA THR A 127 -9.66 -1.45 12.67
C THR A 127 -8.79 -1.06 11.49
N LEU A 128 -8.04 -2.03 10.96
CA LEU A 128 -7.26 -1.89 9.72
C LEU A 128 -7.64 -3.01 8.75
N ILE A 129 -8.07 -2.64 7.55
CA ILE A 129 -8.33 -3.57 6.46
C ILE A 129 -7.38 -3.26 5.31
N ILE A 130 -6.61 -4.25 4.88
CA ILE A 130 -5.69 -4.14 3.74
C ILE A 130 -6.14 -5.12 2.66
N ARG A 131 -6.37 -4.61 1.45
CA ARG A 131 -6.63 -5.41 0.26
C ARG A 131 -5.60 -5.09 -0.80
N GLU A 132 -4.79 -6.07 -1.13
CA GLU A 132 -3.81 -5.98 -2.20
C GLU A 132 -4.28 -6.75 -3.43
N LYS A 133 -4.11 -6.15 -4.61
CA LYS A 133 -4.25 -6.82 -5.90
C LYS A 133 -2.96 -6.63 -6.68
N ILE A 134 -2.26 -7.72 -6.93
CA ILE A 134 -0.96 -7.67 -7.61
C ILE A 134 -0.88 -8.69 -8.74
N MET A 135 -0.36 -8.25 -9.88
CA MET A 135 -0.07 -9.12 -11.02
C MET A 135 1.34 -8.88 -11.49
N THR A 136 2.05 -9.98 -11.71
CA THR A 136 3.40 -9.97 -12.31
C THR A 136 3.43 -10.91 -13.51
N HIS A 137 4.26 -10.56 -14.49
CA HIS A 137 4.47 -11.37 -15.67
C HIS A 137 5.92 -11.28 -16.16
N GLY A 138 6.32 -12.17 -17.09
CA GLY A 138 7.67 -12.19 -17.64
C GLY A 138 8.71 -12.44 -16.54
N GLN A 139 9.58 -11.48 -16.29
CA GLN A 139 10.64 -11.57 -15.27
C GLN A 139 10.41 -10.60 -14.10
N GLN A 140 9.21 -10.04 -13.97
CA GLN A 140 8.87 -9.09 -12.92
C GLN A 140 8.96 -9.73 -11.52
N ARG A 141 9.30 -8.91 -10.54
CA ARG A 141 9.44 -9.34 -9.15
C ARG A 141 8.64 -8.45 -8.22
N ALA A 142 7.90 -9.06 -7.31
CA ALA A 142 7.17 -8.36 -6.28
C ALA A 142 7.35 -9.02 -4.91
N THR A 143 7.71 -8.21 -3.92
CA THR A 143 7.73 -8.62 -2.52
C THR A 143 6.81 -7.72 -1.74
N THR A 144 5.97 -8.32 -0.91
CA THR A 144 5.06 -7.60 -0.02
C THR A 144 5.29 -8.09 1.42
N ASP A 145 5.60 -7.15 2.30
CA ASP A 145 5.78 -7.37 3.73
C ASP A 145 4.72 -6.56 4.51
N PHE A 146 3.75 -7.24 5.12
CA PHE A 146 2.78 -6.66 6.04
C PHE A 146 3.11 -7.01 7.48
N LYS A 147 3.12 -6.00 8.36
CA LYS A 147 3.22 -6.19 9.80
C LYS A 147 2.18 -5.32 10.50
N VAL A 148 1.34 -5.94 11.32
CA VAL A 148 0.33 -5.22 12.11
C VAL A 148 0.44 -5.62 13.57
N ASP A 149 0.57 -4.61 14.45
CA ASP A 149 0.58 -4.77 15.89
C ASP A 149 -0.80 -4.35 16.46
N LEU A 150 -1.53 -5.30 17.05
CA LEU A 150 -2.82 -5.12 17.66
C LEU A 150 -2.64 -4.88 19.17
N ASP A 151 -2.32 -3.62 19.54
CA ASP A 151 -1.96 -3.25 20.91
C ASP A 151 -3.18 -2.94 21.78
N GLY A 152 -4.24 -2.40 21.18
CA GLY A 152 -5.44 -2.03 21.89
C GLY A 152 -6.43 -3.17 22.06
N GLU A 153 -7.14 -3.22 23.19
CA GLU A 153 -8.26 -4.14 23.38
C GLU A 153 -9.35 -3.87 22.32
N GLY A 154 -9.93 -4.94 21.75
CA GLY A 154 -10.96 -4.85 20.72
C GLY A 154 -10.43 -4.48 19.32
N SER A 155 -9.14 -4.27 19.17
CA SER A 155 -8.56 -3.96 17.86
C SER A 155 -8.67 -5.13 16.87
N SER A 156 -8.74 -4.82 15.58
CA SER A 156 -8.85 -5.83 14.54
C SER A 156 -8.09 -5.49 13.27
N ALA A 157 -7.51 -6.52 12.63
CA ALA A 157 -6.85 -6.39 11.35
C ALA A 157 -7.28 -7.50 10.39
N ASN A 158 -7.48 -7.13 9.11
CA ASN A 158 -7.75 -8.05 8.03
C ASN A 158 -6.82 -7.74 6.85
N VAL A 159 -5.90 -8.66 6.53
CA VAL A 159 -4.91 -8.52 5.45
C VAL A 159 -5.22 -9.54 4.37
N ILE A 160 -5.61 -9.06 3.19
CA ILE A 160 -6.04 -9.89 2.08
C ILE A 160 -5.18 -9.57 0.86
N SER A 161 -4.47 -10.55 0.32
CA SER A 161 -3.75 -10.44 -0.94
C SER A 161 -4.38 -11.35 -2.00
N ARG A 162 -4.62 -10.77 -3.17
CA ARG A 162 -5.07 -11.47 -4.38
C ARG A 162 -4.00 -11.28 -5.45
N SER A 163 -3.39 -12.36 -5.88
CA SER A 163 -2.23 -12.27 -6.76
C SER A 163 -2.30 -13.21 -7.97
N VAL A 164 -1.69 -12.75 -9.06
CA VAL A 164 -1.48 -13.57 -10.27
C VAL A 164 -0.02 -13.46 -10.67
N ALA A 165 0.68 -14.58 -10.75
CA ALA A 165 2.04 -14.66 -11.28
C ALA A 165 2.03 -15.42 -12.60
N LYS A 166 2.58 -14.81 -13.68
CA LYS A 166 2.67 -15.41 -15.01
C LYS A 166 4.11 -15.60 -15.45
N ASN A 167 4.35 -16.67 -16.23
CA ASN A 167 5.64 -17.00 -16.82
C ASN A 167 6.74 -17.18 -15.75
N LYS A 168 7.88 -16.50 -15.88
CA LYS A 168 9.02 -16.58 -14.96
C LYS A 168 9.01 -15.50 -13.88
N SER A 169 7.86 -14.85 -13.65
CA SER A 169 7.74 -13.82 -12.63
C SER A 169 7.79 -14.41 -11.23
N TYR A 170 8.14 -13.58 -10.26
CA TYR A 170 8.28 -13.98 -8.86
C TYR A 170 7.47 -13.09 -7.95
N GLN A 171 6.78 -13.72 -7.00
CA GLN A 171 6.09 -13.01 -5.93
C GLN A 171 6.40 -13.63 -4.58
N LEU A 172 6.58 -12.78 -3.56
CA LEU A 172 6.72 -13.18 -2.17
C LEU A 172 5.76 -12.34 -1.32
N PHE A 173 4.85 -13.01 -0.65
CA PHE A 173 3.94 -12.39 0.31
C PHE A 173 4.30 -12.82 1.73
N LYS A 174 4.46 -11.85 2.62
CA LYS A 174 4.65 -12.06 4.05
C LYS A 174 3.63 -11.22 4.81
N SER A 175 2.98 -11.83 5.78
CA SER A 175 2.05 -11.15 6.67
C SER A 175 2.28 -11.60 8.10
N VAL A 176 2.47 -10.63 8.99
CA VAL A 176 2.62 -10.84 10.42
C VAL A 176 1.59 -9.99 11.15
N ILE A 177 0.72 -10.62 11.92
CA ILE A 177 -0.24 -9.93 12.78
C ILE A 177 0.07 -10.33 14.23
N ASN A 178 0.52 -9.38 15.03
CA ASN A 178 0.84 -9.56 16.44
C ASN A 178 -0.37 -9.18 17.30
N GLY A 179 -0.98 -10.14 17.96
CA GLY A 179 -2.04 -9.89 18.93
C GLY A 179 -1.45 -9.63 20.31
N ASN A 180 -1.33 -8.37 20.70
CA ASN A 180 -0.75 -7.96 21.98
C ASN A 180 -1.81 -7.74 23.07
N ASN A 181 -3.10 -7.89 22.74
CA ASN A 181 -4.22 -7.74 23.63
C ASN A 181 -5.38 -8.64 23.16
N ARG A 182 -6.58 -8.58 23.80
CA ARG A 182 -7.80 -9.21 23.29
C ARG A 182 -8.19 -8.53 21.97
N CYS A 183 -7.98 -9.20 20.85
CA CYS A 183 -8.07 -8.65 19.51
C CYS A 183 -8.46 -9.73 18.49
N ALA A 184 -8.69 -9.33 17.24
CA ALA A 184 -8.96 -10.23 16.12
C ALA A 184 -8.03 -9.95 14.93
N GLY A 185 -7.39 -10.97 14.40
CA GLY A 185 -6.52 -10.88 13.21
C GLY A 185 -6.88 -11.93 12.17
N HIS A 186 -6.90 -11.52 10.90
CA HIS A 186 -7.05 -12.43 9.76
C HIS A 186 -6.04 -12.07 8.67
N SER A 187 -5.41 -13.09 8.10
CA SER A 187 -4.53 -12.93 6.94
C SER A 187 -4.87 -13.99 5.91
N GLU A 188 -5.03 -13.57 4.66
CA GLU A 188 -5.43 -14.41 3.54
C GLU A 188 -4.60 -14.06 2.30
N CYS A 189 -4.11 -15.08 1.61
CA CYS A 189 -3.39 -14.93 0.35
C CYS A 189 -3.92 -15.94 -0.67
N ASP A 190 -4.58 -15.44 -1.71
CA ASP A 190 -4.96 -16.24 -2.88
C ASP A 190 -4.00 -15.93 -4.02
N ALA A 191 -3.33 -16.95 -4.51
CA ALA A 191 -2.35 -16.85 -5.58
C ALA A 191 -2.72 -17.77 -6.75
N ILE A 192 -2.72 -17.20 -7.95
CA ILE A 192 -2.85 -17.94 -9.20
C ILE A 192 -1.51 -17.92 -9.91
N ILE A 193 -0.97 -19.10 -10.21
CA ILE A 193 0.25 -19.27 -10.99
C ILE A 193 -0.14 -19.76 -12.37
N MET A 194 0.34 -19.07 -13.40
CA MET A 194 0.06 -19.39 -14.80
C MET A 194 1.36 -19.59 -15.55
N ASP A 195 1.60 -20.81 -15.97
CA ASP A 195 2.63 -21.16 -16.96
C ASP A 195 2.01 -21.19 -18.36
N GLU A 196 2.77 -20.73 -19.35
CA GLU A 196 2.43 -20.90 -20.78
C GLU A 196 3.25 -22.02 -21.39
#